data_fc530b5681d2c6c281b04edfb75e1f75
#
_entry.id   fc530b5681d2c6c281b04edfb75e1f75
#
_cell.length_a   1.000
_cell.length_b   1.000
_cell.length_c   1.000
_cell.angle_alpha   90.00
_cell.angle_beta   90.00
_cell.angle_gamma   90.00
#
_symmetry.space_group_name_H-M   'P 1'
#
loop_
_entity.id
_entity.type
_entity.pdbx_description
1 polymer ?
#
loop_
_entity_poly.entity_id
_entity_poly.type
_entity_poly.pdbx_seq_one_letter_code
_entity_poly.pdbx_strand_id
1 'polypeptide(L)'
;MNIAIVVVLIIVLLKKRKVKDINLGEEEVKKVLSKISGYKLLNDIMIRKENGTSQIDHILVGKKGVFVIETKDYSGTIKGEEYSKYWIQTINKRKNYFYNPIRQNYGHIKSVEKLIKEKDIYISLIVFTNKSKLKGLKTETPVIQVKKLKKFIRKYKSDIKLSSDQIEEIYKSLKKGNVQSSRARRKHVKRIIKNIS
;
A
#
# COMPACT_ATOMS: atom_id res chain seq x y z
N MET A 1 -6.05 39.36 14.17
CA MET A 1 -6.35 37.95 13.83
C MET A 1 -5.69 37.10 14.90
N ASN A 2 -6.40 36.21 15.57
CA ASN A 2 -5.89 35.48 16.75
C ASN A 2 -4.83 34.46 16.31
N ILE A 3 -3.63 34.53 16.90
CA ILE A 3 -2.47 33.65 16.57
C ILE A 3 -2.87 32.16 16.65
N ALA A 4 -3.74 31.79 17.59
CA ALA A 4 -4.24 30.42 17.72
C ALA A 4 -5.04 29.97 16.49
N ILE A 5 -5.82 30.84 15.87
CA ILE A 5 -6.59 30.54 14.64
C ILE A 5 -5.63 30.32 13.47
N VAL A 6 -4.58 31.13 13.35
CA VAL A 6 -3.57 30.99 12.29
C VAL A 6 -2.81 29.67 12.42
N VAL A 7 -2.39 29.30 13.63
CA VAL A 7 -1.70 28.03 13.90
C VAL A 7 -2.60 26.83 13.57
N VAL A 8 -3.88 26.87 13.96
CA VAL A 8 -4.85 25.81 13.62
C VAL A 8 -5.05 25.72 12.11
N LEU A 9 -5.15 26.85 11.40
CA LEU A 9 -5.29 26.87 9.94
C LEU A 9 -4.05 26.26 9.26
N ILE A 10 -2.85 26.62 9.71
CA ILE A 10 -1.59 26.07 9.20
C ILE A 10 -1.53 24.56 9.42
N ILE A 11 -1.88 24.06 10.62
CA ILE A 11 -1.92 22.63 10.93
C ILE A 11 -2.93 21.90 10.05
N VAL A 12 -4.10 22.46 9.81
CA VAL A 12 -5.14 21.90 8.93
C VAL A 12 -4.67 21.87 7.48
N LEU A 13 -4.01 22.92 6.99
CA LEU A 13 -3.47 23.00 5.64
C LEU A 13 -2.32 22.00 5.45
N LEU A 14 -1.41 21.88 6.42
CA LEU A 14 -0.33 20.87 6.39
C LEU A 14 -0.86 19.45 6.42
N LYS A 15 -1.91 19.17 7.23
CA LYS A 15 -2.60 17.86 7.24
C LYS A 15 -3.30 17.58 5.90
N LYS A 16 -4.01 18.56 5.31
CA LYS A 16 -4.62 18.41 3.98
C LYS A 16 -3.58 18.17 2.88
N ARG A 17 -2.45 18.90 2.92
CA ARG A 17 -1.34 18.70 1.97
C ARG A 17 -0.75 17.30 2.07
N LYS A 18 -0.49 16.81 3.30
CA LYS A 18 0.03 15.46 3.54
C LYS A 18 -0.91 14.34 3.02
N VAL A 19 -2.23 14.50 3.20
CA VAL A 19 -3.24 13.57 2.66
C VAL A 19 -3.28 13.62 1.13
N LYS A 20 -3.15 14.82 0.53
CA LYS A 20 -3.10 14.99 -0.93
C LYS A 20 -1.85 14.36 -1.54
N ASP A 21 -0.70 14.48 -0.87
CA ASP A 21 0.57 13.90 -1.33
C ASP A 21 0.55 12.35 -1.28
N ILE A 22 -0.11 11.75 -0.27
CA ILE A 22 -0.31 10.29 -0.18
C ILE A 22 -1.13 9.81 -1.40
N ASN A 23 -2.20 10.49 -1.75
CA ASN A 23 -3.03 10.14 -2.90
C ASN A 23 -2.28 10.25 -4.24
N LEU A 24 -1.31 11.16 -4.38
CA LEU A 24 -0.53 11.31 -5.63
C LEU A 24 0.34 10.10 -5.92
N GLY A 25 0.98 9.53 -4.91
CA GLY A 25 1.81 8.32 -5.06
C GLY A 25 0.97 7.11 -5.46
N GLU A 26 -0.17 6.91 -4.80
CA GLU A 26 -1.11 5.83 -5.15
C GLU A 26 -1.67 5.99 -6.57
N GLU A 27 -2.00 7.21 -7.01
CA GLU A 27 -2.47 7.47 -8.36
C GLU A 27 -1.39 7.20 -9.42
N GLU A 28 -0.11 7.49 -9.14
CA GLU A 28 1.01 7.14 -10.03
C GLU A 28 1.10 5.61 -10.20
N VAL A 29 1.05 4.85 -9.09
CA VAL A 29 1.07 3.37 -9.12
C VAL A 29 -0.15 2.84 -9.86
N LYS A 30 -1.35 3.31 -9.57
CA LYS A 30 -2.60 2.93 -10.23
C LYS A 30 -2.53 3.13 -11.75
N LYS A 31 -2.00 4.26 -12.23
CA LYS A 31 -1.81 4.53 -13.66
C LYS A 31 -0.89 3.52 -14.34
N VAL A 32 0.12 3.01 -13.64
CA VAL A 32 1.00 1.97 -14.18
C VAL A 32 0.30 0.62 -14.18
N LEU A 33 -0.36 0.25 -13.08
CA LEU A 33 -1.06 -1.03 -12.92
C LEU A 33 -2.22 -1.18 -13.92
N SER A 34 -2.99 -0.12 -14.18
CA SER A 34 -4.11 -0.14 -15.13
C SER A 34 -3.70 -0.44 -16.58
N LYS A 35 -2.41 -0.29 -16.91
CA LYS A 35 -1.83 -0.60 -18.24
C LYS A 35 -1.26 -2.02 -18.34
N ILE A 36 -1.49 -2.87 -17.34
CA ILE A 36 -1.00 -4.26 -17.33
C ILE A 36 -2.17 -5.17 -17.69
N SER A 37 -2.13 -5.72 -18.91
CA SER A 37 -3.13 -6.67 -19.40
C SER A 37 -3.06 -8.01 -18.67
N GLY A 38 -4.19 -8.75 -18.64
CA GLY A 38 -4.29 -10.08 -18.05
C GLY A 38 -4.44 -10.09 -16.53
N TYR A 39 -4.73 -8.92 -15.93
CA TYR A 39 -4.98 -8.76 -14.50
C TYR A 39 -6.24 -7.95 -14.23
N LYS A 40 -6.91 -8.25 -13.12
CA LYS A 40 -8.00 -7.43 -12.56
C LYS A 40 -7.45 -6.57 -11.43
N LEU A 41 -7.61 -5.26 -11.55
CA LEU A 41 -7.09 -4.28 -10.60
C LEU A 41 -8.19 -3.79 -9.66
N LEU A 42 -7.88 -3.75 -8.39
CA LEU A 42 -8.66 -3.12 -7.33
C LEU A 42 -7.79 -2.09 -6.60
N ASN A 43 -8.34 -0.92 -6.34
CA ASN A 43 -7.63 0.16 -5.65
C ASN A 43 -8.40 0.59 -4.42
N ASP A 44 -7.69 1.07 -3.39
CA ASP A 44 -8.26 1.62 -2.17
C ASP A 44 -9.30 0.69 -1.53
N ILE A 45 -8.91 -0.57 -1.32
CA ILE A 45 -9.78 -1.61 -0.77
C ILE A 45 -9.72 -1.57 0.77
N MET A 46 -10.88 -1.42 1.39
CA MET A 46 -11.02 -1.45 2.83
C MET A 46 -11.70 -2.73 3.29
N ILE A 47 -11.00 -3.56 4.05
CA ILE A 47 -11.49 -4.84 4.58
C ILE A 47 -11.74 -4.72 6.09
N ARG A 48 -12.83 -5.28 6.58
CA ARG A 48 -13.12 -5.36 8.03
C ARG A 48 -12.16 -6.32 8.71
N LYS A 49 -11.71 -5.93 9.91
CA LYS A 49 -10.99 -6.75 10.88
C LYS A 49 -11.77 -6.82 12.18
N GLU A 50 -11.41 -7.72 13.07
CA GLU A 50 -11.97 -7.78 14.45
C GLU A 50 -11.85 -6.41 15.13
N ASN A 51 -10.68 -5.81 15.07
CA ASN A 51 -10.39 -4.51 15.67
C ASN A 51 -10.22 -3.41 14.59
N GLY A 52 -11.26 -3.17 13.78
CA GLY A 52 -11.29 -2.06 12.83
C GLY A 52 -11.23 -2.45 11.36
N THR A 53 -10.39 -1.79 10.58
CA THR A 53 -10.30 -1.97 9.13
C THR A 53 -8.85 -2.00 8.67
N SER A 54 -8.57 -2.72 7.58
CA SER A 54 -7.33 -2.67 6.80
C SER A 54 -7.62 -1.95 5.50
N GLN A 55 -6.88 -0.91 5.19
CA GLN A 55 -6.93 -0.25 3.88
C GLN A 55 -5.73 -0.73 3.07
N ILE A 56 -5.97 -1.19 1.87
CA ILE A 56 -4.98 -1.76 0.96
C ILE A 56 -4.96 -0.89 -0.28
N ASP A 57 -3.80 -0.38 -0.63
CA ASP A 57 -3.67 0.59 -1.73
C ASP A 57 -4.07 -0.03 -3.05
N HIS A 58 -3.47 -1.19 -3.41
CA HIS A 58 -3.79 -1.88 -4.65
C HIS A 58 -3.75 -3.39 -4.49
N ILE A 59 -4.67 -4.07 -5.16
CA ILE A 59 -4.67 -5.53 -5.35
C ILE A 59 -4.74 -5.82 -6.84
N LEU A 60 -3.84 -6.67 -7.34
CA LEU A 60 -3.81 -7.08 -8.73
C LEU A 60 -3.98 -8.59 -8.83
N VAL A 61 -5.10 -9.06 -9.35
CA VAL A 61 -5.47 -10.49 -9.44
C VAL A 61 -5.24 -11.00 -10.86
N GLY A 62 -4.47 -12.05 -11.04
CA GLY A 62 -4.20 -12.65 -12.34
C GLY A 62 -3.63 -14.05 -12.25
N LYS A 63 -3.30 -14.65 -13.39
CA LYS A 63 -2.82 -16.05 -13.48
C LYS A 63 -1.64 -16.37 -12.55
N LYS A 64 -0.80 -15.40 -12.25
CA LYS A 64 0.38 -15.57 -11.39
C LYS A 64 0.10 -15.42 -9.90
N GLY A 65 -1.17 -15.24 -9.50
CA GLY A 65 -1.60 -15.04 -8.12
C GLY A 65 -2.16 -13.64 -7.85
N VAL A 66 -2.22 -13.30 -6.57
CA VAL A 66 -2.78 -12.06 -6.03
C VAL A 66 -1.65 -11.18 -5.50
N PHE A 67 -1.27 -10.17 -6.26
CA PHE A 67 -0.33 -9.15 -5.77
C PHE A 67 -1.04 -8.20 -4.82
N VAL A 68 -0.59 -8.14 -3.58
CA VAL A 68 -1.01 -7.14 -2.60
C VAL A 68 0.09 -6.09 -2.54
N ILE A 69 -0.24 -4.86 -2.90
CA ILE A 69 0.73 -3.81 -3.19
C ILE A 69 0.53 -2.66 -2.21
N GLU A 70 1.59 -2.36 -1.47
CA GLU A 70 1.69 -1.21 -0.57
C GLU A 70 2.52 -0.12 -1.25
N THR A 71 1.99 1.09 -1.30
CA THR A 71 2.63 2.26 -1.93
C THR A 71 3.23 3.19 -0.89
N LYS A 72 4.44 3.67 -1.15
CA LYS A 72 5.12 4.67 -0.31
C LYS A 72 5.58 5.86 -1.15
N ASP A 73 5.00 7.02 -0.92
CA ASP A 73 5.42 8.29 -1.55
C ASP A 73 6.43 9.02 -0.66
N TYR A 74 7.65 8.47 -0.57
CA TYR A 74 8.75 9.03 0.18
C TYR A 74 9.85 9.54 -0.74
N SER A 75 10.47 10.66 -0.37
CA SER A 75 11.67 11.19 -1.02
C SER A 75 12.94 10.81 -0.23
N GLY A 76 14.11 11.05 -0.82
CA GLY A 76 15.39 10.79 -0.18
C GLY A 76 15.82 9.32 -0.17
N THR A 77 16.77 8.98 0.69
CA THR A 77 17.33 7.63 0.77
C THR A 77 16.56 6.76 1.76
N ILE A 78 16.14 5.59 1.32
CA ILE A 78 15.43 4.59 2.12
C ILE A 78 16.39 3.44 2.43
N LYS A 79 16.45 3.07 3.73
CA LYS A 79 17.17 1.90 4.23
C LYS A 79 16.25 1.08 5.11
N GLY A 80 16.41 -0.24 5.08
CA GLY A 80 15.60 -1.12 5.93
C GLY A 80 15.92 -2.59 5.72
N GLU A 81 15.46 -3.41 6.65
CA GLU A 81 15.64 -4.86 6.65
C GLU A 81 14.28 -5.55 6.75
N GLU A 82 14.17 -6.79 6.26
CA GLU A 82 12.94 -7.57 6.18
C GLU A 82 12.17 -7.56 7.51
N TYR A 83 12.85 -7.93 8.60
CA TYR A 83 12.22 -8.17 9.91
C TYR A 83 12.28 -7.00 10.87
N SER A 84 12.95 -5.90 10.54
CA SER A 84 13.01 -4.72 11.42
C SER A 84 11.63 -4.10 11.58
N LYS A 85 11.34 -3.54 12.77
CA LYS A 85 10.05 -2.87 13.05
C LYS A 85 9.92 -1.55 12.31
N TYR A 86 11.03 -0.83 12.16
CA TYR A 86 11.07 0.48 11.53
C TYR A 86 12.15 0.52 10.45
N TRP A 87 11.86 1.26 9.39
CA TRP A 87 12.81 1.63 8.34
C TRP A 87 13.22 3.09 8.49
N ILE A 88 14.27 3.48 7.78
CA ILE A 88 14.86 4.80 7.88
C ILE A 88 14.75 5.51 6.53
N GLN A 89 14.18 6.71 6.57
CA GLN A 89 14.24 7.68 5.49
C GLN A 89 15.29 8.73 5.85
N THR A 90 16.20 9.06 4.93
CA THR A 90 17.18 10.12 5.11
C THR A 90 16.96 11.22 4.06
N ILE A 91 16.71 12.45 4.53
CA ILE A 91 16.56 13.67 3.71
C ILE A 91 17.49 14.73 4.30
N ASN A 92 18.40 15.29 3.48
CA ASN A 92 19.32 16.35 3.92
C ASN A 92 20.01 16.01 5.25
N LYS A 93 20.58 14.80 5.36
CA LYS A 93 21.24 14.24 6.56
C LYS A 93 20.31 13.98 7.76
N ARG A 94 19.05 14.41 7.74
CA ARG A 94 18.06 14.11 8.79
C ARG A 94 17.49 12.71 8.58
N LYS A 95 17.39 11.93 9.68
CA LYS A 95 16.83 10.58 9.69
C LYS A 95 15.39 10.63 10.24
N ASN A 96 14.44 10.06 9.49
CA ASN A 96 13.07 9.85 9.92
C ASN A 96 12.82 8.35 9.98
N TYR A 97 12.21 7.88 11.06
CA TYR A 97 11.83 6.48 11.20
C TYR A 97 10.36 6.31 10.79
N PHE A 98 10.07 5.23 10.07
CA PHE A 98 8.71 4.89 9.70
C PHE A 98 8.48 3.38 9.81
N TYR A 99 7.24 2.99 10.03
CA TYR A 99 6.88 1.58 10.18
C TYR A 99 7.23 0.79 8.92
N ASN A 100 7.81 -0.39 9.10
CA ASN A 100 8.24 -1.26 8.03
C ASN A 100 7.06 -1.61 7.09
N PRO A 101 7.12 -1.22 5.81
CA PRO A 101 6.02 -1.43 4.87
C PRO A 101 5.79 -2.92 4.53
N ILE A 102 6.80 -3.77 4.68
CA ILE A 102 6.66 -5.22 4.51
C ILE A 102 5.76 -5.79 5.62
N ARG A 103 6.00 -5.40 6.87
CA ARG A 103 5.14 -5.79 8.01
C ARG A 103 3.72 -5.23 7.87
N GLN A 104 3.58 -4.02 7.36
CA GLN A 104 2.27 -3.43 7.07
C GLN A 104 1.54 -4.26 6.03
N ASN A 105 2.20 -4.56 4.91
CA ASN A 105 1.62 -5.32 3.80
C ASN A 105 1.32 -6.78 4.17
N TYR A 106 2.13 -7.40 5.03
CA TYR A 106 1.81 -8.69 5.61
C TYR A 106 0.45 -8.66 6.35
N GLY A 107 0.19 -7.62 7.13
CA GLY A 107 -1.10 -7.42 7.79
C GLY A 107 -2.26 -7.22 6.80
N HIS A 108 -2.00 -6.63 5.63
CA HIS A 108 -2.96 -6.51 4.52
C HIS A 108 -3.25 -7.87 3.90
N ILE A 109 -2.21 -8.66 3.59
CA ILE A 109 -2.34 -10.03 3.08
C ILE A 109 -3.18 -10.89 4.02
N LYS A 110 -2.91 -10.87 5.34
CA LYS A 110 -3.73 -11.63 6.31
C LYS A 110 -5.19 -11.20 6.33
N SER A 111 -5.50 -9.95 6.02
CA SER A 111 -6.89 -9.48 5.91
C SER A 111 -7.56 -9.98 4.63
N VAL A 112 -6.82 -10.03 3.53
CA VAL A 112 -7.28 -10.57 2.24
C VAL A 112 -7.48 -12.09 2.35
N GLU A 113 -6.52 -12.81 2.92
CA GLU A 113 -6.56 -14.26 3.16
C GLU A 113 -7.81 -14.65 3.96
N LYS A 114 -8.11 -13.94 5.06
CA LYS A 114 -9.31 -14.18 5.88
C LYS A 114 -10.62 -13.95 5.09
N LEU A 115 -10.63 -12.99 4.17
CA LEU A 115 -11.80 -12.67 3.35
C LEU A 115 -12.03 -13.69 2.24
N ILE A 116 -10.98 -14.10 1.52
CA ILE A 116 -11.06 -15.00 0.36
C ILE A 116 -11.07 -16.46 0.78
N LYS A 117 -10.47 -16.79 1.94
CA LYS A 117 -10.29 -18.17 2.46
C LYS A 117 -9.35 -19.04 1.62
N GLU A 118 -8.53 -18.43 0.79
CA GLU A 118 -7.45 -19.07 0.03
C GLU A 118 -6.10 -18.75 0.67
N LYS A 119 -5.14 -19.69 0.58
CA LYS A 119 -3.78 -19.55 1.10
C LYS A 119 -2.77 -19.65 -0.04
N ASP A 120 -1.55 -19.19 0.23
CA ASP A 120 -0.38 -19.38 -0.63
C ASP A 120 -0.50 -18.87 -2.08
N ILE A 121 -1.46 -17.95 -2.32
CA ILE A 121 -1.68 -17.33 -3.62
C ILE A 121 -1.26 -15.85 -3.65
N TYR A 122 -0.69 -15.34 -2.56
CA TYR A 122 -0.39 -13.91 -2.38
C TYR A 122 1.06 -13.59 -2.63
N ILE A 123 1.30 -12.49 -3.35
CA ILE A 123 2.61 -11.90 -3.57
C ILE A 123 2.64 -10.52 -2.91
N SER A 124 3.49 -10.38 -1.89
CA SER A 124 3.76 -9.08 -1.27
C SER A 124 4.62 -8.22 -2.19
N LEU A 125 4.23 -6.97 -2.42
CA LEU A 125 5.02 -6.05 -3.23
C LEU A 125 4.97 -4.64 -2.60
N ILE A 126 6.14 -4.08 -2.32
CA ILE A 126 6.26 -2.71 -1.84
C ILE A 126 6.74 -1.81 -2.99
N VAL A 127 6.00 -0.75 -3.26
CA VAL A 127 6.28 0.17 -4.35
C VAL A 127 6.52 1.57 -3.83
N PHE A 128 7.73 2.06 -4.00
CA PHE A 128 8.09 3.45 -3.72
C PHE A 128 7.95 4.31 -4.97
N THR A 129 7.51 5.56 -4.81
CA THR A 129 7.57 6.52 -5.90
C THR A 129 9.03 6.78 -6.34
N ASN A 130 9.20 7.34 -7.52
CA ASN A 130 10.54 7.58 -8.08
C ASN A 130 11.34 8.66 -7.33
N LYS A 131 10.70 9.39 -6.39
CA LYS A 131 11.35 10.38 -5.50
C LYS A 131 12.34 9.75 -4.52
N SER A 132 12.20 8.45 -4.21
CA SER A 132 13.07 7.73 -3.27
C SER A 132 14.29 7.12 -3.93
N LYS A 133 15.38 6.98 -3.17
CA LYS A 133 16.57 6.21 -3.52
C LYS A 133 16.62 4.98 -2.62
N LEU A 134 16.36 3.81 -3.20
CA LEU A 134 16.37 2.54 -2.47
C LEU A 134 17.83 2.05 -2.35
N LYS A 135 18.50 2.40 -1.25
CA LYS A 135 19.90 2.04 -0.99
C LYS A 135 20.02 1.37 0.38
N GLY A 136 20.60 0.16 0.42
CA GLY A 136 20.80 -0.56 1.68
C GLY A 136 19.54 -1.21 2.21
N LEU A 137 18.70 -1.71 1.31
CA LEU A 137 17.60 -2.63 1.62
C LEU A 137 18.15 -4.06 1.68
N LYS A 138 17.81 -4.77 2.75
CA LYS A 138 18.10 -6.20 2.95
C LYS A 138 16.76 -6.91 3.10
N THR A 139 16.14 -7.26 1.98
CA THR A 139 14.78 -7.82 1.94
C THR A 139 14.67 -8.93 0.91
N GLU A 140 13.93 -9.97 1.25
CA GLU A 140 13.47 -11.03 0.35
C GLU A 140 12.19 -10.60 -0.36
N THR A 141 11.30 -9.91 0.39
CA THR A 141 10.11 -9.29 -0.19
C THR A 141 10.51 -8.24 -1.23
N PRO A 142 9.94 -8.28 -2.44
CA PRO A 142 10.23 -7.31 -3.49
C PRO A 142 9.88 -5.87 -3.06
N VAL A 143 10.88 -4.99 -3.14
CA VAL A 143 10.76 -3.55 -2.88
C VAL A 143 11.33 -2.82 -4.09
N ILE A 144 10.47 -2.12 -4.81
CA ILE A 144 10.83 -1.52 -6.10
C ILE A 144 10.35 -0.06 -6.21
N GLN A 145 10.86 0.65 -7.20
CA GLN A 145 10.32 1.96 -7.60
C GLN A 145 9.26 1.80 -8.69
N VAL A 146 8.32 2.76 -8.77
CA VAL A 146 7.21 2.77 -9.76
C VAL A 146 7.71 2.55 -11.19
N LYS A 147 8.85 3.15 -11.59
CA LYS A 147 9.43 2.98 -12.94
C LYS A 147 9.76 1.51 -13.28
N LYS A 148 9.95 0.65 -12.29
CA LYS A 148 10.22 -0.79 -12.49
C LYS A 148 8.97 -1.65 -12.42
N LEU A 149 7.82 -1.12 -11.96
CA LEU A 149 6.62 -1.87 -11.60
C LEU A 149 6.07 -2.70 -12.76
N LYS A 150 5.83 -2.09 -13.93
CA LYS A 150 5.28 -2.80 -15.11
C LYS A 150 6.18 -3.97 -15.54
N LYS A 151 7.51 -3.71 -15.60
CA LYS A 151 8.49 -4.75 -15.96
C LYS A 151 8.53 -5.87 -14.93
N PHE A 152 8.47 -5.53 -13.64
CA PHE A 152 8.46 -6.49 -12.54
C PHE A 152 7.26 -7.44 -12.64
N ILE A 153 6.02 -6.92 -12.68
CA ILE A 153 4.80 -7.74 -12.77
C ILE A 153 4.85 -8.67 -14.00
N ARG A 154 5.23 -8.14 -15.17
CA ARG A 154 5.28 -8.93 -16.42
C ARG A 154 6.30 -10.06 -16.36
N LYS A 155 7.47 -9.82 -15.73
CA LYS A 155 8.58 -10.79 -15.66
C LYS A 155 8.57 -11.64 -14.40
N TYR A 156 7.66 -11.36 -13.44
CA TYR A 156 7.57 -12.14 -12.21
C TYR A 156 7.34 -13.61 -12.51
N LYS A 157 8.21 -14.47 -11.98
CA LYS A 157 8.05 -15.92 -12.05
C LYS A 157 7.26 -16.35 -10.83
N SER A 158 6.22 -17.14 -11.03
CA SER A 158 5.33 -17.63 -9.98
C SER A 158 4.99 -19.09 -10.27
N ASP A 159 5.02 -19.91 -9.24
CA ASP A 159 4.53 -21.29 -9.29
C ASP A 159 2.99 -21.34 -9.20
N ILE A 160 2.37 -20.24 -8.78
CA ILE A 160 0.91 -20.07 -8.72
C ILE A 160 0.33 -20.00 -10.14
N LYS A 161 -0.74 -20.77 -10.38
CA LYS A 161 -1.46 -20.81 -11.66
C LYS A 161 -2.95 -20.73 -11.39
N LEU A 162 -3.51 -19.51 -11.26
CA LEU A 162 -4.94 -19.33 -11.11
C LEU A 162 -5.66 -19.49 -12.45
N SER A 163 -6.78 -20.22 -12.45
CA SER A 163 -7.70 -20.30 -13.59
C SER A 163 -8.47 -18.99 -13.77
N SER A 164 -9.13 -18.84 -14.91
CA SER A 164 -9.98 -17.66 -15.18
C SER A 164 -11.14 -17.55 -14.18
N ASP A 165 -11.73 -18.68 -13.79
CA ASP A 165 -12.84 -18.74 -12.83
C ASP A 165 -12.37 -18.37 -11.43
N GLN A 166 -11.23 -18.88 -10.99
CA GLN A 166 -10.62 -18.48 -9.71
C GLN A 166 -10.30 -16.98 -9.66
N ILE A 167 -9.75 -16.42 -10.74
CA ILE A 167 -9.47 -14.98 -10.84
C ILE A 167 -10.77 -14.18 -10.70
N GLU A 168 -11.85 -14.60 -11.36
CA GLU A 168 -13.15 -13.93 -11.32
C GLU A 168 -13.77 -14.01 -9.92
N GLU A 169 -13.75 -15.18 -9.30
CA GLU A 169 -14.28 -15.41 -7.96
C GLU A 169 -13.55 -14.58 -6.90
N ILE A 170 -12.20 -14.61 -6.92
CA ILE A 170 -11.36 -13.79 -6.03
C ILE A 170 -11.68 -12.31 -6.21
N TYR A 171 -11.76 -11.83 -7.45
CA TYR A 171 -12.06 -10.43 -7.74
C TYR A 171 -13.44 -10.02 -7.23
N LYS A 172 -14.48 -10.84 -7.46
CA LYS A 172 -15.84 -10.59 -6.96
C LYS A 172 -15.89 -10.58 -5.44
N SER A 173 -15.22 -11.54 -4.79
CA SER A 173 -15.15 -11.64 -3.33
C SER A 173 -14.48 -10.41 -2.70
N LEU A 174 -13.37 -9.94 -3.27
CA LEU A 174 -12.70 -8.70 -2.85
C LEU A 174 -13.59 -7.47 -3.03
N LYS A 175 -14.28 -7.38 -4.16
CA LYS A 175 -15.19 -6.26 -4.45
C LYS A 175 -16.38 -6.24 -3.50
N LYS A 176 -16.96 -7.41 -3.19
CA LYS A 176 -18.06 -7.57 -2.22
C LYS A 176 -17.62 -7.26 -0.79
N GLY A 177 -16.41 -7.68 -0.40
CA GLY A 177 -15.84 -7.44 0.93
C GLY A 177 -15.33 -6.01 1.16
N ASN A 178 -15.29 -5.18 0.13
CA ASN A 178 -14.84 -3.80 0.24
C ASN A 178 -15.85 -2.92 0.98
N VAL A 179 -15.43 -2.36 2.11
CA VAL A 179 -16.25 -1.46 2.93
C VAL A 179 -16.31 -0.07 2.29
N GLN A 180 -17.41 0.24 1.62
CA GLN A 180 -17.61 1.53 0.93
C GLN A 180 -18.12 2.67 1.85
N SER A 181 -18.41 2.37 3.12
CA SER A 181 -18.96 3.33 4.08
C SER A 181 -18.02 4.52 4.33
N SER A 182 -18.45 5.72 3.99
CA SER A 182 -17.72 6.97 4.28
C SER A 182 -17.46 7.19 5.79
N ARG A 183 -18.35 6.66 6.66
CA ARG A 183 -18.17 6.67 8.12
C ARG A 183 -17.01 5.76 8.54
N ALA A 184 -16.91 4.55 7.97
CA ALA A 184 -15.82 3.63 8.26
C ALA A 184 -14.48 4.17 7.78
N ARG A 185 -14.42 4.79 6.59
CA ARG A 185 -13.23 5.47 6.06
C ARG A 185 -12.79 6.61 6.97
N ARG A 186 -13.69 7.48 7.40
CA ARG A 186 -13.37 8.56 8.36
C ARG A 186 -12.86 8.04 9.69
N LYS A 187 -13.44 6.94 10.21
CA LYS A 187 -12.98 6.29 11.46
C LYS A 187 -11.58 5.70 11.30
N HIS A 188 -11.28 5.10 10.14
CA HIS A 188 -9.96 4.57 9.82
C HIS A 188 -8.89 5.69 9.81
N VAL A 189 -9.13 6.77 9.08
CA VAL A 189 -8.23 7.94 9.01
C VAL A 189 -7.97 8.54 10.40
N LYS A 190 -9.02 8.73 11.22
CA LYS A 190 -8.87 9.22 12.60
C LYS A 190 -7.97 8.31 13.45
N ARG A 191 -8.08 6.99 13.29
CA ARG A 191 -7.24 6.03 14.03
C ARG A 191 -5.77 6.11 13.59
N ILE A 192 -5.50 6.24 12.29
CA ILE A 192 -4.13 6.42 11.79
C ILE A 192 -3.52 7.69 12.38
N ILE A 193 -4.25 8.80 12.35
CA ILE A 193 -3.77 10.08 12.89
C ILE A 193 -3.45 9.96 14.38
N LYS A 194 -4.30 9.27 15.18
CA LYS A 194 -4.07 9.06 16.62
C LYS A 194 -2.83 8.21 16.91
N ASN A 195 -2.45 7.30 16.02
CA ASN A 195 -1.27 6.44 16.21
C ASN A 195 0.05 7.11 15.74
N ILE A 196 -0.01 8.30 15.14
CA ILE A 196 1.15 9.07 14.65
C ILE A 196 1.44 10.25 15.59
N SER A 197 0.49 10.63 16.44
CA SER A 197 0.63 11.63 17.51
C SER A 197 1.12 11.00 18.79
#